data_c40bff7d1e6f634c55a321a4a5e7e007
#
_entry.id   c40bff7d1e6f634c55a321a4a5e7e007
#
_cell.length_a   1.000
_cell.length_b   1.000
_cell.length_c   1.000
_cell.angle_alpha   90.00
_cell.angle_beta   90.00
_cell.angle_gamma   90.00
#
_symmetry.space_group_name_H-M   'P 1'
#
loop_
_entity.id
_entity.type
_entity.pdbx_description
1 polymer ?
#
loop_
_entity_poly.entity_id
_entity_poly.type
_entity_poly.pdbx_seq_one_letter_code
_entity_poly.pdbx_strand_id
1 'polypeptide(L)'
;MFSFSARAAKEGGADGVTAINTVSGLMGLNAKGKAWPAVGKEKRTTYGGISGNAVRPMALRAVSAIANALPGYPILATGGVDSAEAALQFLHVRNIQQ
;
A
#
# COMPACT_ATOMS: atom_id res chain seq x y z
N MET A 1 -3.32 8.83 9.64
CA MET A 1 -4.38 7.94 9.12
C MET A 1 -4.05 6.46 9.34
N PHE A 2 -2.92 5.98 8.85
CA PHE A 2 -2.58 4.55 8.99
C PHE A 2 -2.48 4.10 10.43
N SER A 3 -1.88 4.91 11.30
CA SER A 3 -1.76 4.60 12.71
C SER A 3 -3.11 4.55 13.42
N PHE A 4 -4.05 5.40 13.00
CA PHE A 4 -5.42 5.40 13.53
C PHE A 4 -6.13 4.09 13.22
N SER A 5 -6.06 3.64 11.96
CA SER A 5 -6.68 2.38 11.54
C SER A 5 -6.06 1.18 12.25
N ALA A 6 -4.73 1.18 12.40
CA ALA A 6 -4.02 0.11 13.09
C ALA A 6 -4.38 0.07 14.58
N ARG A 7 -4.52 1.22 15.24
CA ARG A 7 -4.96 1.27 16.65
C ARG A 7 -6.37 0.72 16.80
N ALA A 8 -7.27 1.08 15.90
CA ALA A 8 -8.64 0.57 15.92
C ALA A 8 -8.67 -0.95 15.74
N ALA A 9 -7.85 -1.48 14.82
CA ALA A 9 -7.75 -2.92 14.63
C ALA A 9 -7.24 -3.62 15.90
N LYS A 10 -6.22 -3.09 16.53
CA LYS A 10 -5.66 -3.63 17.76
C LYS A 10 -6.69 -3.61 18.88
N GLU A 11 -7.38 -2.50 19.08
CA GLU A 11 -8.43 -2.37 20.09
C GLU A 11 -9.59 -3.33 19.84
N GLY A 12 -9.86 -3.63 18.56
CA GLY A 12 -10.88 -4.59 18.18
C GLY A 12 -10.48 -6.04 18.30
N GLY A 13 -9.25 -6.32 18.73
CA GLY A 13 -8.77 -7.68 18.97
C GLY A 13 -7.96 -8.31 17.85
N ALA A 14 -7.58 -7.55 16.83
CA ALA A 14 -6.71 -8.08 15.77
C ALA A 14 -5.30 -8.30 16.32
N ASP A 15 -4.67 -9.40 15.90
CA ASP A 15 -3.32 -9.77 16.34
C ASP A 15 -2.23 -9.03 15.58
N GLY A 16 -2.56 -8.41 14.48
CA GLY A 16 -1.65 -7.66 13.63
C GLY A 16 -2.41 -7.03 12.49
N VAL A 17 -1.70 -6.34 11.61
CA VAL A 17 -2.30 -5.69 10.44
C VAL A 17 -1.47 -5.96 9.20
N THR A 18 -2.12 -5.93 8.04
CA THR A 18 -1.45 -5.92 6.74
C THR A 18 -1.45 -4.49 6.22
N ALA A 19 -0.31 -3.99 5.77
CA ALA A 19 -0.20 -2.67 5.17
C ALA A 19 0.80 -2.74 4.00
N ILE A 20 0.45 -2.24 2.83
CA ILE A 20 -0.77 -1.50 2.51
C ILE A 20 -1.65 -2.31 1.55
N ASN A 21 -2.92 -1.96 1.45
CA ASN A 21 -3.75 -2.38 0.32
C ASN A 21 -3.33 -1.57 -0.91
N THR A 22 -3.68 -2.06 -2.10
CA THR A 22 -3.42 -1.33 -3.34
C THR A 22 -4.03 0.08 -3.28
N VAL A 23 -3.44 0.99 -4.04
CA VAL A 23 -3.89 2.39 -4.10
C VAL A 23 -4.81 2.54 -5.30
N SER A 24 -6.03 3.02 -5.07
CA SER A 24 -7.02 3.19 -6.13
C SER A 24 -6.53 4.16 -7.20
N GLY A 25 -6.72 3.79 -8.45
CA GLY A 25 -6.32 4.61 -9.58
C GLY A 25 -7.15 4.34 -10.81
N LEU A 26 -6.98 5.19 -11.79
CA LEU A 26 -7.49 5.01 -13.15
C LEU A 26 -6.29 5.05 -14.08
N MET A 27 -6.15 4.03 -14.93
CA MET A 27 -4.94 3.86 -15.73
C MET A 27 -4.67 5.06 -16.63
N GLY A 28 -5.69 5.53 -17.34
CA GLY A 28 -5.54 6.70 -18.17
C GLY A 28 -6.64 6.86 -19.22
N LEU A 29 -6.47 7.90 -20.00
CA LEU A 29 -7.34 8.18 -21.14
C LEU A 29 -6.45 8.42 -22.35
N ASN A 30 -6.98 8.13 -23.56
CA ASN A 30 -6.27 8.48 -24.78
C ASN A 30 -6.46 9.96 -25.11
N ALA A 31 -5.82 10.42 -26.18
CA ALA A 31 -5.88 11.84 -26.58
C ALA A 31 -7.30 12.32 -26.91
N LYS A 32 -8.22 11.41 -27.19
CA LYS A 32 -9.62 11.75 -27.50
C LYS A 32 -10.53 11.65 -26.26
N GLY A 33 -9.95 11.45 -25.08
CA GLY A 33 -10.72 11.33 -23.85
C GLY A 33 -11.44 10.00 -23.67
N LYS A 34 -11.03 8.96 -24.40
CA LYS A 34 -11.60 7.63 -24.27
C LYS A 34 -10.74 6.77 -23.33
N ALA A 35 -11.35 5.72 -22.78
CA ALA A 35 -10.66 4.82 -21.86
C ALA A 35 -9.36 4.26 -22.45
N TRP A 36 -8.32 4.19 -21.61
CA TRP A 36 -7.06 3.54 -21.94
C TRP A 36 -6.48 2.86 -20.70
N PRO A 37 -6.17 1.57 -20.77
CA PRO A 37 -6.52 0.65 -21.84
C PRO A 37 -8.04 0.42 -21.91
N ALA A 38 -8.53 0.11 -23.08
CA ALA A 38 -9.95 -0.19 -23.29
C ALA A 38 -10.12 -1.70 -23.36
N VAL A 39 -10.98 -2.24 -22.49
CA VAL A 39 -11.11 -3.68 -22.30
C VAL A 39 -12.50 -4.17 -22.72
N GLY A 40 -12.51 -5.30 -23.41
CA GLY A 40 -13.74 -5.94 -23.85
C GLY A 40 -14.33 -5.27 -25.08
N LYS A 41 -15.49 -5.81 -25.52
CA LYS A 41 -16.19 -5.27 -26.69
C LYS A 41 -16.66 -3.85 -26.48
N GLU A 42 -16.97 -3.48 -25.24
CA GLU A 42 -17.53 -2.17 -24.89
C GLU A 42 -16.46 -1.11 -24.67
N LYS A 43 -15.17 -1.50 -24.77
CA LYS A 43 -14.04 -0.58 -24.64
C LYS A 43 -14.10 0.21 -23.34
N ARG A 44 -14.25 -0.50 -22.22
CA ARG A 44 -14.40 0.10 -20.89
C ARG A 44 -13.10 0.09 -20.11
N THR A 45 -13.07 0.89 -19.07
CA THR A 45 -12.05 0.86 -18.03
C THR A 45 -12.76 0.95 -16.68
N THR A 46 -11.99 0.82 -15.61
CA THR A 46 -12.52 0.91 -14.25
C THR A 46 -11.44 1.43 -13.32
N TYR A 47 -11.85 1.87 -12.16
CA TYR A 47 -10.90 2.11 -11.09
C TYR A 47 -10.31 0.77 -10.65
N GLY A 48 -9.05 0.76 -10.34
CA GLY A 48 -8.37 -0.43 -9.89
C GLY A 48 -7.24 -0.10 -8.93
N GLY A 49 -6.71 -1.14 -8.32
CA GLY A 49 -5.62 -0.99 -7.36
C GLY A 49 -4.27 -0.94 -8.05
N ILE A 50 -3.50 0.08 -7.72
CA ILE A 50 -2.11 0.18 -8.16
C ILE A 50 -1.24 -0.54 -7.15
N SER A 51 -0.33 -1.38 -7.65
CA SER A 51 0.63 -2.13 -6.85
C SER A 51 2.03 -2.03 -7.46
N GLY A 52 2.98 -2.78 -6.93
CA GLY A 52 4.34 -2.81 -7.46
C GLY A 52 5.21 -1.67 -6.91
N ASN A 53 6.35 -1.46 -7.58
CA ASN A 53 7.37 -0.51 -7.12
C ASN A 53 6.85 0.91 -6.93
N ALA A 54 5.87 1.31 -7.73
CA ALA A 54 5.33 2.67 -7.66
C ALA A 54 4.73 2.99 -6.29
N VAL A 55 4.19 1.98 -5.59
CA VAL A 55 3.56 2.20 -4.29
C VAL A 55 4.49 1.93 -3.11
N ARG A 56 5.71 1.45 -3.35
CA ARG A 56 6.63 1.11 -2.25
C ARG A 56 6.90 2.28 -1.31
N PRO A 57 7.16 3.51 -1.78
CA PRO A 57 7.33 4.63 -0.84
C PRO A 57 6.12 4.87 0.05
N MET A 58 4.92 4.68 -0.48
CA MET A 58 3.69 4.82 0.30
C MET A 58 3.56 3.70 1.33
N ALA A 59 3.92 2.48 0.95
CA ALA A 59 3.91 1.34 1.85
C ALA A 59 4.95 1.50 2.98
N LEU A 60 6.15 1.95 2.64
CA LEU A 60 7.20 2.21 3.64
C LEU A 60 6.75 3.26 4.65
N ARG A 61 6.12 4.34 4.18
CA ARG A 61 5.59 5.38 5.05
C ARG A 61 4.55 4.82 6.01
N ALA A 62 3.59 4.04 5.49
CA ALA A 62 2.53 3.47 6.30
C ALA A 62 3.08 2.52 7.37
N VAL A 63 3.98 1.62 6.97
CA VAL A 63 4.59 0.65 7.89
C VAL A 63 5.41 1.37 8.96
N SER A 64 6.17 2.39 8.58
CA SER A 64 6.94 3.20 9.53
C SER A 64 6.02 3.88 10.55
N ALA A 65 4.94 4.49 10.08
CA ALA A 65 3.99 5.18 10.95
C ALA A 65 3.33 4.21 11.94
N ILE A 66 2.91 3.05 11.47
CA ILE A 66 2.28 2.04 12.33
C ILE A 66 3.29 1.50 13.35
N ALA A 67 4.49 1.19 12.92
CA ALA A 67 5.53 0.64 13.79
C ALA A 67 5.92 1.63 14.89
N ASN A 68 5.97 2.93 14.57
CA ASN A 68 6.27 3.96 15.56
C ASN A 68 5.11 4.17 16.53
N ALA A 69 3.87 4.07 16.06
CA ALA A 69 2.69 4.26 16.91
C ALA A 69 2.40 3.05 17.79
N LEU A 70 2.70 1.86 17.31
CA LEU A 70 2.40 0.60 18.00
C LEU A 70 3.66 -0.29 18.03
N PRO A 71 4.65 0.07 18.87
CA PRO A 71 5.88 -0.72 18.94
C PRO A 71 5.61 -2.19 19.26
N GLY A 72 6.21 -3.09 18.48
CA GLY A 72 6.06 -4.51 18.66
C GLY A 72 4.79 -5.14 18.09
N TYR A 73 3.85 -4.33 17.60
CA TYR A 73 2.63 -4.88 17.00
C TYR A 73 2.95 -5.48 15.63
N PRO A 74 2.51 -6.72 15.34
CA PRO A 74 2.85 -7.38 14.08
C PRO A 74 2.28 -6.67 12.86
N ILE A 75 3.12 -6.52 11.83
CA ILE A 75 2.74 -5.92 10.56
C ILE A 75 3.19 -6.83 9.43
N LEU A 76 2.26 -7.24 8.58
CA LEU A 76 2.60 -7.87 7.31
C LEU A 76 2.70 -6.76 6.27
N ALA A 77 3.93 -6.45 5.87
CA ALA A 77 4.17 -5.36 4.94
C ALA A 77 3.98 -5.83 3.50
N THR A 78 3.17 -5.10 2.76
CA THR A 78 2.93 -5.34 1.33
C THR A 78 2.99 -4.03 0.57
N GLY A 79 3.51 -4.07 -0.65
CA GLY A 79 3.60 -2.90 -1.52
C GLY A 79 4.98 -2.75 -2.13
N GLY A 80 5.16 -3.33 -3.31
CA GLY A 80 6.41 -3.22 -4.05
C GLY A 80 7.56 -4.05 -3.52
N VAL A 81 7.28 -5.16 -2.85
CA VAL A 81 8.32 -6.08 -2.39
C VAL A 81 8.64 -7.03 -3.54
N ASP A 82 9.64 -6.70 -4.33
CA ASP A 82 10.02 -7.44 -5.52
C ASP A 82 11.45 -7.98 -5.49
N SER A 83 12.14 -7.81 -4.36
CA SER A 83 13.53 -8.21 -4.22
C SER A 83 13.88 -8.35 -2.74
N ALA A 84 14.99 -8.99 -2.48
CA ALA A 84 15.54 -9.07 -1.12
C ALA A 84 15.86 -7.67 -0.57
N GLU A 85 16.37 -6.79 -1.44
CA GLU A 85 16.68 -5.41 -1.06
C GLU A 85 15.43 -4.67 -0.62
N ALA A 86 14.33 -4.78 -1.37
CA ALA A 86 13.06 -4.16 -1.00
C ALA A 86 12.54 -4.73 0.33
N ALA A 87 12.62 -6.03 0.52
CA ALA A 87 12.21 -6.67 1.77
C ALA A 87 13.00 -6.14 2.97
N LEU A 88 14.30 -5.96 2.80
CA LEU A 88 15.16 -5.42 3.85
C LEU A 88 14.75 -3.99 4.23
N GLN A 89 14.33 -3.18 3.27
CA GLN A 89 13.83 -1.84 3.54
C GLN A 89 12.66 -1.88 4.51
N PHE A 90 11.71 -2.80 4.31
CA PHE A 90 10.57 -2.93 5.22
C PHE A 90 10.97 -3.42 6.60
N LEU A 91 11.97 -4.28 6.70
CA LEU A 91 12.46 -4.73 8.00
C LEU A 91 13.15 -3.61 8.79
N HIS A 92 13.81 -2.69 8.09
CA HIS A 92 14.55 -1.60 8.72
C HIS A 92 13.73 -0.33 8.92
N VAL A 93 12.65 -0.15 8.18
CA VAL A 93 11.92 1.13 8.14
C VAL A 93 11.37 1.55 9.51
N ARG A 94 11.06 0.60 10.38
CA ARG A 94 10.57 0.90 11.72
C ARG A 94 11.61 1.58 12.61
N ASN A 95 12.89 1.52 12.22
CA ASN A 95 13.96 2.14 12.97
C ASN A 95 14.25 3.57 12.50
N ILE A 96 13.52 4.04 11.50
CA ILE A 96 13.70 5.38 10.96
C ILE A 96 13.00 6.38 11.87
N GLN A 97 13.75 7.38 12.31
CA GLN A 97 13.19 8.50 13.05
C GLN A 97 12.71 9.57 12.10
N GLN A 98 11.57 10.14 12.44
CA GLN A 98 10.96 11.20 11.65
C GLN A 98 10.87 12.49 12.42
#